data_0c8ee288b86f5ad861eb05888f7849c6
#
_entry.id   0c8ee288b86f5ad861eb05888f7849c6
#
_cell.length_a   1.000
_cell.length_b   1.000
_cell.length_c   1.000
_cell.angle_alpha   90.00
_cell.angle_beta   90.00
_cell.angle_gamma   90.00
#
_symmetry.space_group_name_H-M   'P 1'
#
loop_
_entity.id
_entity.type
_entity.pdbx_description
1 polymer ?
#
loop_
_entity_poly.entity_id
_entity_poly.type
_entity_poly.pdbx_seq_one_letter_code
_entity_poly.pdbx_strand_id
1 'polypeptide(L)'
;IDYSVALNIDYDFNNLNDKVAFYEDKTREVITSVIPVIKKQFKNIEGVYGINYVMINNPDSSISSSAVYPNVRLDYTFVNDIVRTYLGVNGGIEHNSYWNLSKDNPFVLNALNNGNKSLEMNNSDVKYNAFVGVDSKLSSKLFFSSKLSYAKVDYIPFYELDLSSTFQNKFKVIYDNGTHLNLFSMIDYKISSSKGVSLSLNYQSFDLDTLSSYNYKPTFKVNLK
;
A
#
# COMPACT_ATOMS: atom_id res chain seq x y z
N ILE A 1 2.14 -1.92 -30.67
CA ILE A 1 3.03 -1.95 -29.48
C ILE A 1 3.16 -0.53 -29.00
N ASP A 2 2.72 -0.26 -27.78
CA ASP A 2 2.80 1.06 -27.18
C ASP A 2 3.89 1.05 -26.12
N TYR A 3 4.65 2.11 -26.06
CA TYR A 3 5.69 2.33 -25.05
C TYR A 3 5.29 3.51 -24.18
N SER A 4 5.43 3.38 -22.86
CA SER A 4 5.25 4.49 -21.94
C SER A 4 6.25 4.42 -20.80
N VAL A 5 6.57 5.58 -20.24
CA VAL A 5 7.37 5.69 -19.01
C VAL A 5 6.57 6.54 -18.04
N ALA A 6 6.32 6.01 -16.85
CA ALA A 6 5.77 6.79 -15.75
C ALA A 6 6.90 7.19 -14.81
N LEU A 7 6.92 8.46 -14.43
CA LEU A 7 7.79 9.01 -13.41
C LEU A 7 6.93 9.40 -12.21
N ASN A 8 7.16 8.77 -11.07
CA ASN A 8 6.53 9.14 -9.81
C ASN A 8 7.62 9.67 -8.88
N ILE A 9 7.35 10.80 -8.25
CA ILE A 9 8.24 11.41 -7.27
C ILE A 9 7.39 11.65 -6.02
N ASP A 10 7.66 10.89 -4.96
CA ASP A 10 7.10 11.13 -3.64
C ASP A 10 8.15 11.88 -2.82
N TYR A 11 7.77 13.07 -2.40
CA TYR A 11 8.62 13.92 -1.58
C TYR A 11 7.97 14.06 -0.20
N ASP A 12 8.59 13.48 0.81
CA ASP A 12 8.16 13.70 2.19
C ASP A 12 8.98 14.82 2.82
N PHE A 13 8.26 15.86 3.18
CA PHE A 13 8.80 17.02 3.86
C PHE A 13 8.23 17.04 5.28
N ASN A 14 8.86 16.35 6.20
CA ASN A 14 8.53 16.45 7.62
C ASN A 14 9.01 17.79 8.18
N ASN A 15 8.41 18.87 7.70
CA ASN A 15 8.58 20.21 8.26
C ASN A 15 7.45 20.43 9.28
N LEU A 16 7.61 19.87 10.45
CA LEU A 16 6.81 20.30 11.61
C LEU A 16 7.35 21.69 12.00
N ASN A 17 6.55 22.69 11.69
CA ASN A 17 6.82 24.09 11.97
C ASN A 17 7.45 24.33 13.35
N ASP A 18 8.47 25.16 13.39
CA ASP A 18 9.38 25.64 14.43
C ASP A 18 8.80 26.01 15.80
N LYS A 19 7.59 25.67 16.15
CA LYS A 19 6.99 26.02 17.44
C LYS A 19 6.95 24.92 18.49
N VAL A 20 7.40 23.73 18.15
CA VAL A 20 7.52 22.62 19.12
C VAL A 20 8.98 22.19 19.13
N ALA A 21 9.72 22.72 20.07
CA ALA A 21 11.18 22.69 20.22
C ALA A 21 11.79 21.30 20.51
N PHE A 22 11.26 20.21 19.98
CA PHE A 22 11.71 18.85 20.31
C PHE A 22 11.91 17.92 19.11
N TYR A 23 11.94 18.45 17.87
CA TYR A 23 12.26 17.66 16.68
C TYR A 23 13.59 18.10 16.10
N GLU A 24 14.66 17.41 16.50
CA GLU A 24 15.99 17.54 15.88
C GLU A 24 16.20 16.59 14.68
N ASP A 25 15.31 15.67 14.39
CA ASP A 25 15.42 14.80 13.22
C ASP A 25 14.53 15.28 12.08
N LYS A 26 15.07 16.20 11.28
CA LYS A 26 14.56 16.56 9.96
C LYS A 26 14.97 15.47 8.96
N THR A 27 14.36 14.32 9.04
CA THR A 27 14.61 13.31 8.00
C THR A 27 13.81 13.67 6.75
N ARG A 28 14.52 14.24 5.78
CA ARG A 28 13.98 14.46 4.43
C ARG A 28 14.22 13.20 3.64
N GLU A 29 13.16 12.61 3.13
CA GLU A 29 13.27 11.47 2.25
C GLU A 29 12.64 11.78 0.90
N VAL A 30 13.34 11.43 -0.16
CA VAL A 30 12.88 11.55 -1.54
C VAL A 30 12.85 10.16 -2.14
N ILE A 31 11.66 9.66 -2.45
CA ILE A 31 11.47 8.39 -3.14
C ILE A 31 11.14 8.70 -4.59
N THR A 32 12.00 8.30 -5.49
CA THR A 32 11.81 8.47 -6.94
C THR A 32 11.59 7.10 -7.58
N SER A 33 10.49 6.95 -8.30
CA SER A 33 10.13 5.71 -9.00
C SER A 33 10.03 5.97 -10.50
N VAL A 34 10.75 5.17 -11.29
CA VAL A 34 10.72 5.20 -12.75
C VAL A 34 10.20 3.87 -13.26
N ILE A 35 9.08 3.89 -14.00
CA ILE A 35 8.38 2.69 -14.43
C ILE A 35 8.28 2.67 -15.97
N PRO A 36 9.32 2.20 -16.68
CA PRO A 36 9.21 1.90 -18.10
C PRO A 36 8.32 0.67 -18.33
N VAL A 37 7.35 0.80 -19.22
CA VAL A 37 6.45 -0.29 -19.58
C VAL A 37 6.28 -0.41 -21.08
N ILE A 38 6.09 -1.64 -21.55
CA ILE A 38 5.71 -2.00 -22.89
C ILE A 38 4.30 -2.59 -22.83
N LYS A 39 3.38 -2.05 -23.61
CA LYS A 39 2.03 -2.58 -23.75
C LYS A 39 1.89 -3.28 -25.08
N LYS A 40 1.32 -4.48 -25.06
CA LYS A 40 1.03 -5.26 -26.25
C LYS A 40 -0.38 -5.83 -26.15
N GLN A 41 -1.17 -5.56 -27.18
CA GLN A 41 -2.51 -6.11 -27.30
C GLN A 41 -2.55 -7.17 -28.41
N PHE A 42 -3.19 -8.29 -28.12
CA PHE A 42 -3.45 -9.35 -29.08
C PHE A 42 -4.86 -9.91 -28.85
N LYS A 43 -5.79 -9.62 -29.76
CA LYS A 43 -7.20 -9.97 -29.61
C LYS A 43 -7.76 -9.52 -28.25
N ASN A 44 -8.16 -10.49 -27.43
CA ASN A 44 -8.77 -10.28 -26.12
C ASN A 44 -7.74 -10.25 -24.98
N ILE A 45 -6.45 -10.32 -25.29
CA ILE A 45 -5.36 -10.30 -24.31
C ILE A 45 -4.63 -8.96 -24.41
N GLU A 46 -4.49 -8.27 -23.29
CA GLU A 46 -3.62 -7.12 -23.14
C GLU A 46 -2.50 -7.47 -22.14
N GLY A 47 -1.26 -7.27 -22.55
CA GLY A 47 -0.08 -7.47 -21.70
C GLY A 47 0.63 -6.15 -21.44
N VAL A 48 0.94 -5.92 -20.18
CA VAL A 48 1.80 -4.83 -19.72
C VAL A 48 3.05 -5.46 -19.09
N TYR A 49 4.21 -5.11 -19.62
CA TYR A 49 5.51 -5.65 -19.20
C TYR A 49 6.44 -4.51 -18.86
N GLY A 50 6.97 -4.52 -17.66
CA GLY A 50 7.86 -3.46 -17.21
C GLY A 50 8.60 -3.83 -15.95
N ILE A 51 9.35 -2.85 -15.47
CA ILE A 51 10.03 -2.86 -14.19
C ILE A 51 9.69 -1.56 -13.44
N ASN A 52 9.79 -1.59 -12.14
CA ASN A 52 9.75 -0.42 -11.29
C ASN A 52 11.14 -0.22 -10.67
N TYR A 53 11.87 0.80 -11.13
CA TYR A 53 13.15 1.20 -10.55
C TYR A 53 12.90 2.30 -9.53
N VAL A 54 13.24 2.03 -8.27
CA VAL A 54 13.03 2.94 -7.16
C VAL A 54 14.37 3.39 -6.61
N MET A 55 14.53 4.70 -6.42
CA MET A 55 15.64 5.32 -5.71
C MET A 55 15.09 5.99 -4.45
N ILE A 56 15.73 5.73 -3.33
CA ILE A 56 15.47 6.40 -2.06
C ILE A 56 16.68 7.23 -1.75
N ASN A 57 16.50 8.52 -1.58
CA ASN A 57 17.54 9.45 -1.22
C ASN A 57 17.17 10.16 0.08
N ASN A 58 18.05 10.06 1.07
CA ASN A 58 17.93 10.80 2.31
C ASN A 58 19.05 11.87 2.34
N PRO A 59 18.72 13.14 2.00
CA PRO A 59 19.71 14.21 1.92
C PRO A 59 20.42 14.50 3.25
N ASP A 60 19.76 14.21 4.37
CA ASP A 60 20.28 14.55 5.70
C ASP A 60 21.28 13.49 6.21
N SER A 61 21.18 12.23 5.74
CA SER A 61 22.07 11.14 6.16
C SER A 61 23.10 10.72 5.11
N SER A 62 23.08 11.30 3.92
CA SER A 62 23.89 10.88 2.78
C SER A 62 23.71 9.41 2.38
N ILE A 63 22.62 8.79 2.83
CA ILE A 63 22.28 7.41 2.50
C ILE A 63 21.39 7.43 1.27
N SER A 64 21.81 6.73 0.23
CA SER A 64 21.00 6.46 -0.95
C SER A 64 20.93 4.97 -1.18
N SER A 65 19.76 4.50 -1.51
CA SER A 65 19.53 3.10 -1.89
C SER A 65 18.69 3.03 -3.17
N SER A 66 18.85 1.95 -3.91
CA SER A 66 18.03 1.71 -5.10
C SER A 66 17.64 0.25 -5.20
N ALA A 67 16.47 0.00 -5.74
CA ALA A 67 15.94 -1.34 -5.95
C ALA A 67 15.16 -1.44 -7.27
N VAL A 68 15.05 -2.65 -7.78
CA VAL A 68 14.30 -2.97 -9.00
C VAL A 68 13.22 -3.99 -8.65
N TYR A 69 12.00 -3.71 -9.07
CA TYR A 69 10.84 -4.54 -8.82
C TYR A 69 10.17 -4.97 -10.12
N PRO A 70 9.49 -6.12 -10.13
CA PRO A 70 8.68 -6.52 -11.27
C PRO A 70 7.49 -5.56 -11.45
N ASN A 71 7.03 -5.40 -12.69
CA ASN A 71 5.77 -4.73 -13.02
C ASN A 71 5.17 -5.37 -14.28
N VAL A 72 4.48 -6.48 -14.09
CA VAL A 72 3.90 -7.27 -15.17
C VAL A 72 2.43 -7.51 -14.89
N ARG A 73 1.59 -7.32 -15.92
CA ARG A 73 0.15 -7.60 -15.85
C ARG A 73 -0.35 -8.15 -17.17
N LEU A 74 -1.20 -9.14 -17.09
CA LEU A 74 -1.94 -9.72 -18.21
C LEU A 74 -3.43 -9.58 -17.93
N ASP A 75 -4.15 -9.00 -18.87
CA ASP A 75 -5.60 -8.86 -18.85
C ASP A 75 -6.20 -9.74 -19.95
N TYR A 76 -7.26 -10.44 -19.65
CA TYR A 76 -8.03 -11.23 -20.61
C TYR A 76 -9.51 -10.87 -20.54
N THR A 77 -10.08 -10.47 -21.67
CA THR A 77 -11.48 -10.12 -21.79
C THR A 77 -12.26 -11.28 -22.38
N PHE A 78 -13.07 -11.96 -21.55
CA PHE A 78 -13.89 -13.10 -21.99
C PHE A 78 -15.06 -12.68 -22.87
N VAL A 79 -15.79 -11.67 -22.42
CA VAL A 79 -16.93 -11.11 -23.15
C VAL A 79 -16.71 -9.61 -23.16
N ASN A 80 -16.73 -9.02 -24.34
CA ASN A 80 -16.46 -7.61 -24.52
C ASN A 80 -17.33 -6.77 -23.57
N ASP A 81 -16.65 -5.92 -22.78
CA ASP A 81 -17.25 -4.99 -21.82
C ASP A 81 -18.04 -5.63 -20.65
N ILE A 82 -18.05 -6.96 -20.52
CA ILE A 82 -18.79 -7.63 -19.46
C ILE A 82 -17.86 -8.25 -18.43
N VAL A 83 -16.93 -9.13 -18.84
CA VAL A 83 -16.04 -9.84 -17.92
C VAL A 83 -14.59 -9.70 -18.36
N ARG A 84 -13.78 -9.12 -17.50
CA ARG A 84 -12.33 -9.04 -17.64
C ARG A 84 -11.67 -9.72 -16.45
N THR A 85 -10.78 -10.64 -16.70
CA THR A 85 -9.89 -11.23 -15.70
C THR A 85 -8.48 -10.69 -15.90
N TYR A 86 -7.74 -10.63 -14.81
CA TYR A 86 -6.35 -10.18 -14.86
C TYR A 86 -5.50 -10.92 -13.86
N LEU A 87 -4.22 -11.03 -14.16
CA LEU A 87 -3.20 -11.52 -13.25
C LEU A 87 -1.93 -10.71 -13.45
N GLY A 88 -1.10 -10.67 -12.43
CA GLY A 88 0.15 -9.94 -12.53
C GLY A 88 1.02 -10.07 -11.31
N VAL A 89 2.17 -9.41 -11.41
CA VAL A 89 3.11 -9.23 -10.32
C VAL A 89 3.67 -7.82 -10.36
N ASN A 90 3.68 -7.16 -9.23
CA ASN A 90 4.33 -5.87 -9.05
C ASN A 90 5.09 -5.80 -7.72
N GLY A 91 5.88 -4.77 -7.55
CA GLY A 91 6.59 -4.49 -6.31
C GLY A 91 7.00 -3.02 -6.26
N GLY A 92 7.51 -2.60 -5.12
CA GLY A 92 7.93 -1.22 -4.91
C GLY A 92 8.07 -0.88 -3.44
N ILE A 93 8.36 0.39 -3.18
CA ILE A 93 8.42 0.95 -1.82
C ILE A 93 7.10 1.63 -1.50
N GLU A 94 6.50 1.25 -0.37
CA GLU A 94 5.34 1.95 0.20
C GLU A 94 5.83 2.89 1.30
N HIS A 95 5.55 4.18 1.13
CA HIS A 95 6.00 5.19 2.06
C HIS A 95 5.14 5.22 3.31
N ASN A 96 5.75 4.94 4.48
CA ASN A 96 5.13 4.97 5.78
C ASN A 96 5.37 6.34 6.45
N SER A 97 4.61 7.36 6.04
CA SER A 97 4.63 8.65 6.75
C SER A 97 3.83 8.61 8.04
N TYR A 98 4.16 9.49 9.00
CA TYR A 98 3.35 9.66 10.22
C TYR A 98 1.87 9.91 9.91
N TRP A 99 1.59 10.66 8.84
CA TRP A 99 0.23 10.90 8.39
C TRP A 99 -0.51 9.63 7.98
N ASN A 100 0.15 8.73 7.25
CA ASN A 100 -0.45 7.46 6.84
C ASN A 100 -0.65 6.54 8.05
N LEU A 101 0.34 6.44 8.92
CA LEU A 101 0.27 5.62 10.14
C LEU A 101 -0.80 6.14 11.11
N SER A 102 -0.94 7.46 11.27
CA SER A 102 -1.96 8.05 12.13
C SER A 102 -3.39 7.96 11.59
N LYS A 103 -3.57 7.83 10.28
CA LYS A 103 -4.87 7.48 9.69
C LYS A 103 -5.29 6.06 10.02
N ASP A 104 -4.35 5.12 10.03
CA ASP A 104 -4.62 3.74 10.41
C ASP A 104 -4.88 3.61 11.91
N ASN A 105 -4.09 4.30 12.72
CA ASN A 105 -4.28 4.34 14.17
C ASN A 105 -4.04 5.77 14.71
N PRO A 106 -5.13 6.52 15.04
CA PRO A 106 -5.01 7.90 15.55
C PRO A 106 -4.27 8.02 16.89
N PHE A 107 -4.07 6.92 17.61
CA PHE A 107 -3.38 6.90 18.91
C PHE A 107 -1.90 6.55 18.80
N VAL A 108 -1.34 6.55 17.58
CA VAL A 108 0.10 6.37 17.37
C VAL A 108 0.86 7.46 18.13
N LEU A 109 1.90 7.04 18.86
CA LEU A 109 2.83 7.93 19.49
C LEU A 109 3.43 8.88 18.45
N ASN A 110 3.18 10.19 18.66
CA ASN A 110 4.04 11.18 18.05
C ASN A 110 5.34 11.23 18.87
N ALA A 111 6.47 11.35 18.21
CA ALA A 111 7.79 11.41 18.83
C ALA A 111 7.93 12.49 19.93
N LEU A 112 6.96 13.39 20.06
CA LEU A 112 6.94 14.53 21.00
C LEU A 112 6.78 14.15 22.48
N ASN A 113 6.39 12.92 22.81
CA ASN A 113 5.96 12.64 24.18
C ASN A 113 6.95 11.85 25.06
N ASN A 114 8.08 11.41 24.55
CA ASN A 114 9.01 10.57 25.31
C ASN A 114 10.48 11.04 25.31
N GLY A 115 10.73 12.33 25.16
CA GLY A 115 12.00 12.97 25.51
C GLY A 115 13.30 12.44 24.87
N ASN A 116 13.34 11.24 24.29
CA ASN A 116 14.58 10.63 23.78
C ASN A 116 14.40 9.54 22.71
N LYS A 117 13.24 9.33 22.14
CA LYS A 117 13.10 8.35 21.04
C LYS A 117 12.29 8.96 19.92
N SER A 118 12.96 9.23 18.81
CA SER A 118 12.34 9.47 17.52
C SER A 118 11.52 8.24 17.13
N LEU A 119 10.34 8.45 16.55
CA LEU A 119 9.60 7.38 15.90
C LEU A 119 10.43 6.96 14.68
N GLU A 120 11.02 5.77 14.74
CA GLU A 120 11.66 5.21 13.54
C GLU A 120 10.57 4.88 12.53
N MET A 121 10.55 5.60 11.41
CA MET A 121 9.65 5.35 10.30
C MET A 121 10.42 4.64 9.20
N ASN A 122 10.13 3.36 9.01
CA ASN A 122 10.70 2.56 7.92
C ASN A 122 9.66 2.42 6.81
N ASN A 123 10.09 2.59 5.57
CA ASN A 123 9.24 2.31 4.42
C ASN A 123 9.05 0.80 4.25
N SER A 124 7.84 0.39 3.86
CA SER A 124 7.59 -1.01 3.54
C SER A 124 8.15 -1.34 2.16
N ASP A 125 8.99 -2.36 2.10
CA ASP A 125 9.59 -2.86 0.86
C ASP A 125 8.80 -4.06 0.35
N VAL A 126 7.92 -3.84 -0.61
CA VAL A 126 7.14 -4.87 -1.29
C VAL A 126 8.01 -5.53 -2.35
N LYS A 127 8.71 -6.60 -1.98
CA LYS A 127 9.60 -7.35 -2.90
C LYS A 127 8.86 -7.83 -4.13
N TYR A 128 7.69 -8.39 -3.93
CA TYR A 128 6.73 -8.73 -4.96
C TYR A 128 5.32 -8.82 -4.36
N ASN A 129 4.35 -8.55 -5.19
CA ASN A 129 2.93 -8.73 -4.92
C ASN A 129 2.31 -9.40 -6.16
N ALA A 130 2.09 -10.70 -6.07
CA ALA A 130 1.41 -11.47 -7.10
C ALA A 130 -0.10 -11.36 -6.89
N PHE A 131 -0.86 -11.16 -7.96
CA PHE A 131 -2.30 -10.97 -7.87
C PHE A 131 -3.06 -11.58 -9.03
N VAL A 132 -4.30 -11.94 -8.77
CA VAL A 132 -5.30 -12.34 -9.76
C VAL A 132 -6.62 -11.65 -9.41
N GLY A 133 -7.38 -11.27 -10.42
CA GLY A 133 -8.66 -10.64 -10.17
C GLY A 133 -9.62 -10.75 -11.34
N VAL A 134 -10.84 -10.34 -11.07
CA VAL A 134 -11.94 -10.29 -12.04
C VAL A 134 -12.71 -8.99 -11.82
N ASP A 135 -12.99 -8.33 -12.94
CA ASP A 135 -13.91 -7.19 -13.03
C ASP A 135 -15.06 -7.60 -13.94
N SER A 136 -16.29 -7.38 -13.51
CA SER A 136 -17.47 -7.75 -14.27
C SER A 136 -18.54 -6.67 -14.20
N LYS A 137 -19.05 -6.30 -15.36
CA LYS A 137 -20.22 -5.45 -15.52
C LYS A 137 -21.43 -6.33 -15.82
N LEU A 138 -21.99 -6.95 -14.79
CA LEU A 138 -23.08 -7.92 -14.90
C LEU A 138 -24.35 -7.33 -15.52
N SER A 139 -24.55 -6.01 -15.39
CA SER A 139 -25.60 -5.25 -16.06
C SER A 139 -25.22 -3.78 -16.18
N SER A 140 -26.06 -2.95 -16.80
CA SER A 140 -25.89 -1.49 -16.83
C SER A 140 -25.88 -0.85 -15.42
N LYS A 141 -26.38 -1.57 -14.41
CA LYS A 141 -26.52 -1.09 -13.04
C LYS A 141 -25.66 -1.85 -12.03
N LEU A 142 -25.14 -3.04 -12.38
CA LEU A 142 -24.46 -3.92 -11.43
C LEU A 142 -23.03 -4.16 -11.89
N PHE A 143 -22.09 -3.75 -11.04
CA PHE A 143 -20.66 -3.99 -11.21
C PHE A 143 -20.17 -4.88 -10.07
N PHE A 144 -19.28 -5.83 -10.38
CA PHE A 144 -18.59 -6.70 -9.44
C PHE A 144 -17.10 -6.67 -9.71
N SER A 145 -16.30 -6.58 -8.64
CA SER A 145 -14.84 -6.69 -8.70
C SER A 145 -14.34 -7.57 -7.57
N SER A 146 -13.38 -8.44 -7.85
CA SER A 146 -12.69 -9.22 -6.83
C SER A 146 -11.22 -9.39 -7.18
N LYS A 147 -10.35 -9.28 -6.16
CA LYS A 147 -8.90 -9.41 -6.31
C LYS A 147 -8.33 -10.19 -5.13
N LEU A 148 -7.59 -11.24 -5.44
CA LEU A 148 -6.72 -11.95 -4.50
C LEU A 148 -5.29 -11.54 -4.76
N SER A 149 -4.53 -11.22 -3.71
CA SER A 149 -3.11 -10.90 -3.81
C SER A 149 -2.30 -11.54 -2.70
N TYR A 150 -1.05 -11.87 -3.02
CA TYR A 150 -0.07 -12.41 -2.11
C TYR A 150 1.24 -11.67 -2.29
N ALA A 151 1.74 -11.06 -1.22
CA ALA A 151 2.94 -10.24 -1.24
C ALA A 151 3.98 -10.72 -0.23
N LYS A 152 5.27 -10.61 -0.57
CA LYS A 152 6.38 -10.63 0.40
C LYS A 152 6.80 -9.19 0.65
N VAL A 153 6.80 -8.82 1.92
CA VAL A 153 7.02 -7.43 2.35
C VAL A 153 8.00 -7.41 3.51
N ASP A 154 8.99 -6.54 3.40
CA ASP A 154 9.86 -6.20 4.52
C ASP A 154 9.38 -4.89 5.14
N TYR A 155 9.52 -4.75 6.45
CA TYR A 155 9.09 -3.60 7.24
C TYR A 155 7.59 -3.31 7.17
N ILE A 156 6.75 -4.33 7.41
CA ILE A 156 5.30 -4.14 7.56
C ILE A 156 5.04 -3.43 8.90
N PRO A 157 4.35 -2.27 8.93
CA PRO A 157 4.07 -1.56 10.17
C PRO A 157 2.93 -2.24 10.94
N PHE A 158 3.15 -2.46 12.22
CA PHE A 158 2.14 -2.90 13.20
C PHE A 158 2.11 -1.95 14.39
N TYR A 159 1.05 -2.04 15.18
CA TYR A 159 0.85 -1.17 16.33
C TYR A 159 0.90 -2.01 17.61
N GLU A 160 1.79 -1.63 18.53
CA GLU A 160 1.90 -2.24 19.85
C GLU A 160 1.56 -1.21 20.92
N LEU A 161 0.79 -1.62 21.93
CA LEU A 161 0.43 -0.73 23.04
C LEU A 161 1.70 -0.29 23.80
N ASP A 162 1.88 1.03 23.94
CA ASP A 162 2.99 1.57 24.74
C ASP A 162 2.62 1.56 26.22
N LEU A 163 3.09 0.54 26.93
CA LEU A 163 2.89 0.39 28.36
C LEU A 163 3.64 1.44 29.19
N SER A 164 4.60 2.15 28.59
CA SER A 164 5.36 3.22 29.27
C SER A 164 4.60 4.55 29.31
N SER A 165 3.56 4.71 28.49
CA SER A 165 2.73 5.91 28.47
C SER A 165 1.88 6.00 29.75
N THR A 166 1.77 7.20 30.33
CA THR A 166 1.07 7.44 31.60
C THR A 166 -0.36 6.92 31.62
N PHE A 167 -1.07 6.97 30.50
CA PHE A 167 -2.47 6.54 30.39
C PHE A 167 -2.63 5.21 29.64
N GLN A 168 -1.54 4.58 29.20
CA GLN A 168 -1.53 3.34 28.42
C GLN A 168 -2.52 3.35 27.21
N ASN A 169 -2.69 4.52 26.60
CA ASN A 169 -3.61 4.76 25.49
C ASN A 169 -2.89 5.14 24.20
N LYS A 170 -1.57 4.92 24.14
CA LYS A 170 -0.74 5.23 22.97
C LYS A 170 -0.15 3.95 22.39
N PHE A 171 0.12 4.00 21.10
CA PHE A 171 0.68 2.90 20.36
C PHE A 171 2.00 3.29 19.73
N LYS A 172 3.02 2.47 19.90
CA LYS A 172 4.27 2.54 19.13
C LYS A 172 4.11 1.76 17.82
N VAL A 173 4.81 2.22 16.79
CA VAL A 173 4.92 1.46 15.54
C VAL A 173 6.08 0.50 15.68
N ILE A 174 5.84 -0.74 15.35
CA ILE A 174 6.84 -1.80 15.24
C ILE A 174 6.80 -2.35 13.82
N TYR A 175 7.92 -2.85 13.34
CA TYR A 175 8.04 -3.37 11.98
C TYR A 175 8.45 -4.83 12.02
N ASP A 176 7.86 -5.62 11.12
CA ASP A 176 8.25 -7.01 10.91
C ASP A 176 8.25 -7.33 9.42
N ASN A 177 8.98 -8.37 9.07
CA ASN A 177 8.99 -8.92 7.72
C ASN A 177 8.01 -10.07 7.64
N GLY A 178 7.51 -10.33 6.45
CA GLY A 178 6.57 -11.45 6.31
C GLY A 178 5.88 -11.50 4.98
N THR A 179 4.80 -12.27 4.94
CA THR A 179 3.92 -12.35 3.79
C THR A 179 2.54 -11.82 4.13
N HIS A 180 1.89 -11.24 3.13
CA HIS A 180 0.57 -10.64 3.24
C HIS A 180 -0.36 -11.22 2.17
N LEU A 181 -1.38 -11.93 2.61
CA LEU A 181 -2.49 -12.38 1.77
C LEU A 181 -3.65 -11.38 1.90
N ASN A 182 -4.17 -10.91 0.78
CA ASN A 182 -5.31 -9.99 0.77
C ASN A 182 -6.35 -10.44 -0.27
N LEU A 183 -7.60 -10.57 0.16
CA LEU A 183 -8.78 -10.78 -0.69
C LEU A 183 -9.69 -9.57 -0.56
N PHE A 184 -9.86 -8.84 -1.65
CA PHE A 184 -10.80 -7.75 -1.77
C PHE A 184 -11.93 -8.12 -2.72
N SER A 185 -13.17 -7.84 -2.35
CA SER A 185 -14.35 -8.00 -3.22
C SER A 185 -15.29 -6.83 -3.04
N MET A 186 -15.89 -6.38 -4.13
CA MET A 186 -16.79 -5.24 -4.15
C MET A 186 -17.96 -5.49 -5.11
N ILE A 187 -19.13 -5.08 -4.68
CA ILE A 187 -20.35 -5.05 -5.51
C ILE A 187 -20.90 -3.62 -5.46
N ASP A 188 -21.06 -3.02 -6.63
CA ASP A 188 -21.68 -1.71 -6.80
C ASP A 188 -23.00 -1.86 -7.54
N TYR A 189 -24.07 -1.32 -6.98
CA TYR A 189 -25.39 -1.28 -7.60
C TYR A 189 -25.86 0.17 -7.77
N LYS A 190 -26.07 0.58 -9.03
CA LYS A 190 -26.62 1.88 -9.39
C LYS A 190 -28.16 1.83 -9.37
N ILE A 191 -28.76 2.52 -8.42
CA ILE A 191 -30.22 2.64 -8.33
C ILE A 191 -30.71 3.64 -9.39
N SER A 192 -30.05 4.79 -9.51
CA SER A 192 -30.31 5.85 -10.48
C SER A 192 -29.00 6.48 -10.97
N SER A 193 -29.08 7.52 -11.78
CA SER A 193 -27.90 8.29 -12.23
C SER A 193 -27.12 8.96 -11.10
N SER A 194 -27.78 9.26 -9.97
CA SER A 194 -27.20 9.97 -8.83
C SER A 194 -27.18 9.16 -7.53
N LYS A 195 -27.75 7.95 -7.51
CA LYS A 195 -27.84 7.12 -6.29
C LYS A 195 -27.32 5.71 -6.58
N GLY A 196 -26.57 5.18 -5.65
CA GLY A 196 -26.03 3.82 -5.70
C GLY A 196 -25.79 3.27 -4.31
N VAL A 197 -25.57 1.96 -4.23
CA VAL A 197 -25.16 1.23 -3.04
C VAL A 197 -23.90 0.44 -3.39
N SER A 198 -22.89 0.54 -2.54
CA SER A 198 -21.65 -0.20 -2.66
C SER A 198 -21.42 -1.04 -1.41
N LEU A 199 -21.16 -2.33 -1.61
CA LEU A 199 -20.73 -3.25 -0.56
C LEU A 199 -19.31 -3.71 -0.88
N SER A 200 -18.37 -3.50 0.04
CA SER A 200 -17.02 -4.03 -0.09
C SER A 200 -16.64 -4.90 1.10
N LEU A 201 -15.93 -5.98 0.79
CA LEU A 201 -15.37 -6.94 1.73
C LEU A 201 -13.86 -6.94 1.55
N ASN A 202 -13.12 -6.88 2.64
CA ASN A 202 -11.67 -7.03 2.63
C ASN A 202 -11.26 -8.03 3.71
N TYR A 203 -10.58 -9.10 3.30
CA TYR A 203 -9.95 -10.07 4.19
C TYR A 203 -8.44 -9.97 4.02
N GLN A 204 -7.71 -9.91 5.13
CA GLN A 204 -6.24 -9.91 5.12
C GLN A 204 -5.67 -10.85 6.17
N SER A 205 -4.56 -11.48 5.82
CA SER A 205 -3.81 -12.35 6.70
C SER A 205 -2.32 -12.09 6.53
N PHE A 206 -1.60 -12.09 7.63
CA PHE A 206 -0.16 -11.91 7.67
C PHE A 206 0.49 -13.15 8.26
N ASP A 207 1.59 -13.58 7.65
CA ASP A 207 2.50 -14.58 8.20
C ASP A 207 3.85 -13.88 8.42
N LEU A 208 4.22 -13.68 9.68
CA LEU A 208 5.29 -12.78 10.12
C LEU A 208 6.50 -13.57 10.58
N ASP A 209 7.69 -13.04 10.34
CA ASP A 209 8.95 -13.74 10.61
C ASP A 209 9.25 -13.78 12.13
N THR A 210 8.89 -12.73 12.89
CA THR A 210 9.22 -12.62 14.33
C THR A 210 8.02 -12.46 15.25
N LEU A 211 6.97 -11.77 14.82
CA LEU A 211 5.78 -11.54 15.62
C LEU A 211 4.85 -12.75 15.58
N SER A 212 4.66 -13.41 16.71
CA SER A 212 3.74 -14.56 16.83
C SER A 212 2.26 -14.18 16.75
N SER A 213 1.93 -12.93 17.03
CA SER A 213 0.57 -12.38 16.89
C SER A 213 0.64 -10.89 16.59
N TYR A 214 -0.25 -10.42 15.73
CA TYR A 214 -0.43 -9.01 15.44
C TYR A 214 -1.80 -8.55 15.91
N ASN A 215 -1.79 -7.61 16.84
CA ASN A 215 -3.01 -6.96 17.31
C ASN A 215 -3.22 -5.68 16.49
N TYR A 216 -4.49 -5.22 16.40
CA TYR A 216 -4.87 -3.91 15.84
C TYR A 216 -4.85 -3.76 14.31
N LYS A 217 -4.57 -4.81 13.53
CA LYS A 217 -4.92 -4.84 12.10
C LYS A 217 -6.13 -5.75 11.90
N PRO A 218 -7.27 -5.24 11.46
CA PRO A 218 -8.47 -6.07 11.31
C PRO A 218 -8.27 -7.07 10.18
N THR A 219 -8.46 -8.36 10.50
CA THR A 219 -8.42 -9.45 9.52
C THR A 219 -9.57 -9.35 8.51
N PHE A 220 -10.70 -8.79 8.92
CA PHE A 220 -11.89 -8.68 8.08
C PHE A 220 -12.54 -7.30 8.23
N LYS A 221 -12.80 -6.65 7.10
CA LYS A 221 -13.50 -5.36 7.03
C LYS A 221 -14.67 -5.45 6.07
N VAL A 222 -15.82 -4.93 6.50
CA VAL A 222 -17.03 -4.78 5.67
C VAL A 222 -17.39 -3.31 5.62
N ASN A 223 -17.60 -2.77 4.41
CA ASN A 223 -18.04 -1.39 4.25
C ASN A 223 -19.30 -1.39 3.39
N LEU A 224 -20.29 -0.64 3.85
CA LEU A 224 -21.51 -0.36 3.11
C LEU A 224 -21.61 1.17 2.92
N LYS A 225 -21.82 1.61 1.70
CA LYS A 225 -21.92 3.02 1.32
C LYS A 225 -23.20 3.28 0.52
#